data_faaa72f39ca485c7c163bb92c9d54eee
#
_entry.id   faaa72f39ca485c7c163bb92c9d54eee
#
_cell.length_a   1.000
_cell.length_b   1.000
_cell.length_c   1.000
_cell.angle_alpha   90.00
_cell.angle_beta   90.00
_cell.angle_gamma   90.00
#
_symmetry.space_group_name_H-M   'P 1'
#
loop_
_entity.id
_entity.type
_entity.pdbx_description
1 polymer ?
#
loop_
_entity_poly.entity_id
_entity_poly.type
_entity_poly.pdbx_seq_one_letter_code
_entity_poly.pdbx_strand_id
1 'polypeptide(L)'
;MKKMLLFLLLALMSKNVVAQKGEYQLSSHILDVSKGMPASGVTITLEKMDEKTKLWHQVDQKVTDQNGRITDFLKHSTSNLGVYKLRYFTKAYFEKNKTQSFYPFIEVVFEISDDSHYHVPITLSAYGYATYRGN
;
A
#
# COMPACT_ATOMS: atom_id res chain seq x y z
N MET A 1 -33.91 -16.20 -39.15
CA MET A 1 -34.05 -16.90 -37.88
C MET A 1 -32.70 -17.38 -37.28
N LYS A 2 -31.82 -18.05 -38.02
CA LYS A 2 -30.51 -18.50 -37.49
C LYS A 2 -29.59 -17.39 -36.99
N LYS A 3 -29.59 -16.20 -37.58
CA LYS A 3 -28.77 -15.05 -37.17
C LYS A 3 -29.29 -14.38 -35.89
N MET A 4 -30.60 -14.40 -35.64
CA MET A 4 -31.23 -13.86 -34.44
C MET A 4 -30.94 -14.72 -33.20
N LEU A 5 -30.86 -16.05 -33.40
CA LEU A 5 -30.55 -17.00 -32.33
C LEU A 5 -29.09 -16.87 -31.86
N LEU A 6 -28.17 -16.52 -32.78
CA LEU A 6 -26.75 -16.31 -32.46
C LEU A 6 -26.53 -15.05 -31.62
N PHE A 7 -27.29 -13.97 -31.88
CA PHE A 7 -27.25 -12.74 -31.09
C PHE A 7 -27.81 -12.95 -29.66
N LEU A 8 -28.82 -13.75 -29.51
CA LEU A 8 -29.41 -14.08 -28.21
C LEU A 8 -28.45 -14.93 -27.35
N LEU A 9 -27.67 -15.81 -27.98
CA LEU A 9 -26.69 -16.65 -27.31
C LEU A 9 -25.46 -15.84 -26.83
N LEU A 10 -25.08 -14.80 -27.59
CA LEU A 10 -23.97 -13.90 -27.20
C LEU A 10 -24.35 -12.99 -26.03
N ALA A 11 -25.61 -12.59 -25.91
CA ALA A 11 -26.10 -11.75 -24.81
C ALA A 11 -26.17 -12.49 -23.46
N LEU A 12 -26.26 -13.82 -23.47
CA LEU A 12 -26.27 -14.65 -22.25
C LEU A 12 -24.89 -14.97 -21.69
N MET A 13 -23.82 -14.56 -22.36
CA MET A 13 -22.42 -14.75 -21.93
C MET A 13 -21.81 -13.54 -21.23
N SER A 14 -22.59 -12.50 -20.91
CA SER A 14 -22.16 -11.43 -20.01
C SER A 14 -22.09 -11.98 -18.60
N LYS A 15 -21.08 -12.82 -18.34
CA LYS A 15 -20.68 -13.14 -16.98
C LYS A 15 -20.25 -11.83 -16.35
N ASN A 16 -20.95 -11.43 -15.30
CA ASN A 16 -20.46 -10.39 -14.41
C ASN A 16 -19.07 -10.84 -13.92
N VAL A 17 -18.02 -10.28 -14.49
CA VAL A 17 -16.68 -10.42 -13.96
C VAL A 17 -16.69 -9.60 -12.67
N VAL A 18 -17.09 -10.23 -11.58
CA VAL A 18 -16.86 -9.69 -10.25
C VAL A 18 -15.36 -9.70 -10.10
N ALA A 19 -14.75 -8.53 -10.10
CA ALA A 19 -13.32 -8.39 -9.82
C ALA A 19 -13.05 -9.09 -8.48
N GLN A 20 -12.25 -10.15 -8.52
CA GLN A 20 -11.92 -10.92 -7.32
C GLN A 20 -11.10 -9.99 -6.42
N LYS A 21 -11.63 -9.66 -5.22
CA LYS A 21 -10.89 -8.89 -4.22
C LYS A 21 -9.60 -9.64 -3.93
N GLY A 22 -8.46 -8.97 -3.97
CA GLY A 22 -7.19 -9.55 -3.56
C GLY A 22 -7.26 -10.00 -2.09
N GLU A 23 -6.39 -10.92 -1.69
CA GLU A 23 -6.33 -11.44 -0.31
C GLU A 23 -6.03 -10.33 0.72
N TYR A 24 -5.26 -9.32 0.33
CA TYR A 24 -4.84 -8.21 1.17
C TYR A 24 -5.37 -6.87 0.68
N GLN A 25 -5.74 -6.02 1.64
CA GLN A 25 -6.37 -4.73 1.37
C GLN A 25 -5.36 -3.58 1.25
N LEU A 26 -4.17 -3.70 1.85
CA LEU A 26 -3.18 -2.62 1.90
C LEU A 26 -1.84 -3.08 1.37
N SER A 27 -1.24 -2.24 0.53
CA SER A 27 0.13 -2.39 0.04
C SER A 27 0.88 -1.06 0.11
N SER A 28 2.20 -1.13 0.11
CA SER A 28 3.10 0.03 0.08
C SER A 28 4.26 -0.21 -0.88
N HIS A 29 4.89 0.87 -1.32
CA HIS A 29 6.04 0.85 -2.21
C HIS A 29 6.92 2.07 -1.95
N ILE A 30 8.23 1.89 -1.99
CA ILE A 30 9.20 2.97 -1.88
C ILE A 30 10.06 3.05 -3.14
N LEU A 31 10.03 4.21 -3.80
CA LEU A 31 10.94 4.56 -4.89
C LEU A 31 11.98 5.56 -4.38
N ASP A 32 13.25 5.19 -4.40
CA ASP A 32 14.36 6.14 -4.21
C ASP A 32 14.57 6.90 -5.51
N VAL A 33 14.09 8.15 -5.54
CA VAL A 33 14.15 8.98 -6.75
C VAL A 33 15.56 9.46 -7.09
N SER A 34 16.47 9.51 -6.09
CA SER A 34 17.87 9.88 -6.32
C SER A 34 18.64 8.80 -7.07
N LYS A 35 18.19 7.55 -6.98
CA LYS A 35 18.76 6.40 -7.69
C LYS A 35 17.90 5.97 -8.88
N GLY A 36 16.64 6.39 -8.95
CA GLY A 36 15.65 5.87 -9.90
C GLY A 36 15.35 4.37 -9.69
N MET A 37 15.46 3.87 -8.46
CA MET A 37 15.35 2.46 -8.11
C MET A 37 14.47 2.26 -6.87
N PRO A 38 13.84 1.06 -6.72
CA PRO A 38 13.12 0.72 -5.50
C PRO A 38 14.04 0.69 -4.27
N ALA A 39 13.54 1.14 -3.12
CA ALA A 39 14.24 1.05 -1.85
C ALA A 39 13.91 -0.28 -1.14
N SER A 40 14.80 -1.24 -1.30
CA SER A 40 14.72 -2.56 -0.67
C SER A 40 15.28 -2.54 0.76
N GLY A 41 14.73 -3.41 1.63
CA GLY A 41 15.24 -3.60 2.99
C GLY A 41 14.84 -2.50 3.98
N VAL A 42 13.81 -1.72 3.68
CA VAL A 42 13.26 -0.70 4.58
C VAL A 42 12.19 -1.32 5.47
N THR A 43 12.36 -1.20 6.78
CA THR A 43 11.33 -1.60 7.75
C THR A 43 10.19 -0.59 7.73
N ILE A 44 8.95 -1.10 7.69
CA ILE A 44 7.73 -0.31 7.76
C ILE A 44 6.84 -0.90 8.85
N THR A 45 6.39 -0.07 9.81
CA THR A 45 5.34 -0.44 10.75
C THR A 45 4.01 0.11 10.29
N LEU A 46 2.96 -0.69 10.47
CA LEU A 46 1.57 -0.29 10.33
C LEU A 46 0.97 -0.11 11.71
N GLU A 47 0.42 1.06 11.97
CA GLU A 47 -0.26 1.40 13.21
C GLU A 47 -1.72 1.78 12.90
N LYS A 48 -2.64 1.44 13.80
CA LYS A 48 -4.05 1.86 13.76
C LYS A 48 -4.33 2.79 14.92
N MET A 49 -5.08 3.85 14.66
CA MET A 49 -5.55 4.75 15.71
C MET A 49 -6.80 4.18 16.39
N ASP A 50 -6.78 4.11 17.70
CA ASP A 50 -7.99 3.85 18.49
C ASP A 50 -8.92 5.07 18.43
N GLU A 51 -10.17 4.86 18.05
CA GLU A 51 -11.13 5.95 17.84
C GLU A 51 -11.49 6.72 19.12
N LYS A 52 -11.46 6.05 20.27
CA LYS A 52 -11.82 6.63 21.56
C LYS A 52 -10.67 7.35 22.23
N THR A 53 -9.52 6.67 22.32
CA THR A 53 -8.35 7.18 23.03
C THR A 53 -7.44 8.04 22.16
N LYS A 54 -7.56 7.96 20.81
CA LYS A 54 -6.68 8.59 19.83
C LYS A 54 -5.22 8.11 19.91
N LEU A 55 -4.97 7.01 20.59
CA LEU A 55 -3.65 6.39 20.68
C LEU A 55 -3.39 5.49 19.48
N TRP A 56 -2.12 5.40 19.08
CA TRP A 56 -1.66 4.51 18.02
C TRP A 56 -1.27 3.15 18.59
N HIS A 57 -1.72 2.09 17.93
CA HIS A 57 -1.37 0.71 18.25
C HIS A 57 -0.75 0.06 17.02
N GLN A 58 0.41 -0.56 17.20
CA GLN A 58 1.04 -1.31 16.11
C GLN A 58 0.20 -2.52 15.73
N VAL A 59 -0.09 -2.63 14.46
CA VAL A 59 -0.88 -3.73 13.85
C VAL A 59 0.04 -4.75 13.18
N ASP A 60 1.07 -4.27 12.48
CA ASP A 60 1.98 -5.11 11.73
C ASP A 60 3.34 -4.41 11.55
N GLN A 61 4.36 -5.20 11.19
CA GLN A 61 5.67 -4.70 10.80
C GLN A 61 6.26 -5.63 9.74
N LYS A 62 6.73 -5.04 8.66
CA LYS A 62 7.32 -5.76 7.53
C LYS A 62 8.52 -5.01 6.97
N VAL A 63 9.24 -5.67 6.07
CA VAL A 63 10.43 -5.11 5.40
C VAL A 63 10.16 -5.15 3.90
N THR A 64 10.50 -4.08 3.19
CA THR A 64 10.34 -4.01 1.73
C THR A 64 11.20 -5.06 1.03
N ASP A 65 10.61 -5.71 0.04
CA ASP A 65 11.27 -6.70 -0.81
C ASP A 65 12.28 -6.07 -1.78
N GLN A 66 12.83 -6.85 -2.70
CA GLN A 66 13.79 -6.38 -3.72
C GLN A 66 13.19 -5.33 -4.66
N ASN A 67 11.86 -5.32 -4.80
CA ASN A 67 11.14 -4.33 -5.59
C ASN A 67 10.67 -3.12 -4.75
N GLY A 68 11.14 -2.99 -3.51
CA GLY A 68 10.75 -1.92 -2.60
C GLY A 68 9.30 -2.01 -2.13
N ARG A 69 8.67 -3.21 -2.17
CA ARG A 69 7.24 -3.40 -1.94
C ARG A 69 6.95 -4.19 -0.68
N ILE A 70 5.79 -3.89 -0.11
CA ILE A 70 5.05 -4.76 0.82
C ILE A 70 3.64 -4.88 0.24
N THR A 71 3.19 -6.10 -0.03
CA THR A 71 1.92 -6.36 -0.73
C THR A 71 0.86 -6.99 0.16
N ASP A 72 1.19 -7.29 1.42
CA ASP A 72 0.44 -8.19 2.27
C ASP A 72 0.11 -7.60 3.66
N PHE A 73 -0.13 -6.29 3.73
CA PHE A 73 -0.76 -5.67 4.92
C PHE A 73 -2.28 -5.83 4.88
N LEU A 74 -2.90 -6.08 6.01
CA LEU A 74 -4.34 -6.13 6.27
C LEU A 74 -5.11 -7.11 5.36
N LYS A 75 -5.42 -8.28 5.89
CA LYS A 75 -6.29 -9.25 5.20
C LYS A 75 -7.70 -8.69 5.01
N HIS A 76 -8.31 -8.95 3.84
CA HIS A 76 -9.72 -8.62 3.56
C HIS A 76 -10.73 -9.44 4.39
N SER A 77 -10.30 -10.46 5.14
CA SER A 77 -11.20 -11.32 5.92
C SER A 77 -11.88 -10.62 7.10
N THR A 78 -11.43 -9.42 7.47
CA THR A 78 -11.97 -8.59 8.55
C THR A 78 -12.23 -7.17 8.07
N SER A 79 -13.11 -6.44 8.77
CA SER A 79 -13.29 -5.02 8.51
C SER A 79 -12.04 -4.24 8.94
N ASN A 80 -11.45 -3.53 8.00
CA ASN A 80 -10.26 -2.71 8.24
C ASN A 80 -10.55 -1.20 8.23
N LEU A 81 -11.80 -0.78 8.40
CA LEU A 81 -12.14 0.64 8.45
C LEU A 81 -11.39 1.36 9.58
N GLY A 82 -10.98 2.58 9.35
CA GLY A 82 -10.34 3.44 10.35
C GLY A 82 -9.11 4.19 9.85
N VAL A 83 -8.49 4.91 10.77
CA VAL A 83 -7.30 5.72 10.51
C VAL A 83 -6.04 4.92 10.81
N TYR A 84 -5.14 4.90 9.86
CA TYR A 84 -3.88 4.17 9.90
C TYR A 84 -2.69 5.09 9.68
N LYS A 85 -1.53 4.61 10.08
CA LYS A 85 -0.25 5.26 9.85
C LYS A 85 0.79 4.22 9.44
N LEU A 86 1.46 4.48 8.33
CA LEU A 86 2.69 3.79 7.95
C LEU A 86 3.88 4.61 8.40
N ARG A 87 4.78 4.00 9.17
CA ARG A 87 6.05 4.59 9.56
C ARG A 87 7.18 3.86 8.86
N TYR A 88 7.92 4.58 8.04
CA TYR A 88 9.04 4.10 7.23
C TYR A 88 10.36 4.44 7.92
N PHE A 89 11.13 3.46 8.32
CA PHE A 89 12.42 3.63 8.98
C PHE A 89 13.54 3.87 7.96
N THR A 90 13.50 5.02 7.33
CA THR A 90 14.35 5.37 6.18
C THR A 90 15.79 5.70 6.55
N LYS A 91 16.05 6.11 7.80
CA LYS A 91 17.41 6.46 8.24
C LYS A 91 18.39 5.31 8.06
N ALA A 92 18.05 4.11 8.51
CA ALA A 92 18.90 2.92 8.37
C ALA A 92 19.19 2.58 6.89
N TYR A 93 18.23 2.79 5.98
CA TYR A 93 18.42 2.63 4.54
C TYR A 93 19.48 3.59 4.00
N PHE A 94 19.42 4.86 4.37
CA PHE A 94 20.41 5.88 3.95
C PHE A 94 21.78 5.64 4.56
N GLU A 95 21.86 5.30 5.84
CA GLU A 95 23.14 4.97 6.52
C GLU A 95 23.83 3.79 5.84
N LYS A 96 23.11 2.71 5.51
CA LYS A 96 23.63 1.58 4.75
C LYS A 96 24.19 1.99 3.38
N ASN A 97 23.58 3.00 2.76
CA ASN A 97 24.01 3.57 1.48
C ASN A 97 25.04 4.72 1.67
N LYS A 98 25.57 4.92 2.86
CA LYS A 98 26.54 6.00 3.18
C LYS A 98 26.05 7.41 2.82
N THR A 99 24.75 7.63 2.96
CA THR A 99 24.08 8.89 2.65
C THR A 99 23.49 9.48 3.91
N GLN A 100 23.75 10.76 4.18
CA GLN A 100 23.11 11.48 5.25
C GLN A 100 21.66 11.81 4.86
N SER A 101 20.72 11.58 5.78
CA SER A 101 19.31 11.91 5.60
C SER A 101 18.87 12.95 6.62
N PHE A 102 17.97 13.83 6.19
CA PHE A 102 17.35 14.84 7.07
C PHE A 102 16.28 14.23 7.98
N TYR A 103 15.52 13.26 7.46
CA TYR A 103 14.41 12.64 8.18
C TYR A 103 14.86 11.39 8.93
N PRO A 104 14.60 11.30 10.26
CA PRO A 104 14.90 10.08 11.03
C PRO A 104 14.00 8.90 10.62
N PHE A 105 12.76 9.19 10.24
CA PHE A 105 11.75 8.31 9.68
C PHE A 105 10.70 9.15 8.96
N ILE A 106 9.82 8.51 8.20
CA ILE A 106 8.69 9.16 7.52
C ILE A 106 7.41 8.53 8.03
N GLU A 107 6.39 9.35 8.29
CA GLU A 107 5.06 8.89 8.66
C GLU A 107 4.04 9.37 7.62
N VAL A 108 3.18 8.44 7.18
CA VAL A 108 2.04 8.72 6.30
C VAL A 108 0.77 8.27 6.99
N VAL A 109 -0.09 9.23 7.31
CA VAL A 109 -1.41 8.97 7.89
C VAL A 109 -2.45 8.96 6.78
N PHE A 110 -3.33 7.95 6.80
CA PHE A 110 -4.41 7.77 5.82
C PHE A 110 -5.61 7.10 6.46
N GLU A 111 -6.75 7.17 5.79
CA GLU A 111 -7.99 6.55 6.24
C GLU A 111 -8.45 5.47 5.27
N ILE A 112 -8.81 4.30 5.79
CA ILE A 112 -9.53 3.26 5.07
C ILE A 112 -11.02 3.45 5.36
N SER A 113 -11.79 3.86 4.34
CA SER A 113 -13.20 4.20 4.44
C SER A 113 -14.13 3.22 3.70
N ASP A 114 -13.57 2.28 2.97
CA ASP A 114 -14.30 1.26 2.19
C ASP A 114 -13.49 -0.04 2.03
N ASP A 115 -14.05 -0.98 1.31
CA ASP A 115 -13.46 -2.28 1.03
C ASP A 115 -12.53 -2.33 -0.19
N SER A 116 -12.21 -1.19 -0.80
CA SER A 116 -11.29 -1.17 -1.94
C SER A 116 -9.85 -1.48 -1.51
N HIS A 117 -9.01 -1.85 -2.47
CA HIS A 117 -7.58 -1.95 -2.22
C HIS A 117 -6.96 -0.56 -2.04
N TYR A 118 -6.12 -0.41 -1.04
CA TYR A 118 -5.35 0.81 -0.77
C TYR A 118 -3.88 0.57 -1.10
N HIS A 119 -3.33 1.39 -1.96
CA HIS A 119 -1.90 1.44 -2.23
C HIS A 119 -1.34 2.78 -1.76
N VAL A 120 -0.42 2.74 -0.80
CA VAL A 120 0.19 3.94 -0.19
C VAL A 120 1.69 3.92 -0.50
N PRO A 121 2.13 4.45 -1.65
CA PRO A 121 3.53 4.56 -2.00
C PRO A 121 4.15 5.84 -1.46
N ILE A 122 5.49 5.83 -1.32
CA ILE A 122 6.28 7.05 -1.17
C ILE A 122 7.35 7.11 -2.25
N THR A 123 7.67 8.33 -2.68
CA THR A 123 8.92 8.64 -3.34
C THR A 123 9.87 9.24 -2.31
N LEU A 124 11.13 8.86 -2.34
CA LEU A 124 12.11 9.12 -1.31
C LEU A 124 13.39 9.70 -1.88
N SER A 125 13.91 10.73 -1.22
CA SER A 125 15.29 11.18 -1.32
C SER A 125 15.83 11.47 0.08
N ALA A 126 17.12 11.79 0.21
CA ALA A 126 17.71 12.05 1.53
C ALA A 126 17.11 13.28 2.23
N TYR A 127 16.57 14.24 1.48
CA TYR A 127 16.08 15.53 1.98
C TYR A 127 14.63 15.84 1.58
N GLY A 128 13.89 14.88 1.07
CA GLY A 128 12.50 15.09 0.67
C GLY A 128 11.76 13.80 0.38
N TYR A 129 10.45 13.85 0.47
CA TYR A 129 9.59 12.73 0.11
C TYR A 129 8.22 13.23 -0.35
N ALA A 130 7.50 12.39 -1.06
CA ALA A 130 6.12 12.62 -1.41
C ALA A 130 5.33 11.32 -1.28
N THR A 131 4.03 11.43 -1.08
CA THR A 131 3.10 10.30 -1.04
C THR A 131 1.85 10.63 -1.84
N TYR A 132 1.15 9.60 -2.28
CA TYR A 132 -0.13 9.72 -2.99
C TYR A 132 -0.94 8.45 -2.80
N ARG A 133 -2.23 8.50 -3.12
CA ARG A 133 -3.05 7.28 -3.22
C ARG A 133 -2.75 6.64 -4.57
N GLY A 134 -2.08 5.49 -4.55
CA GLY A 134 -1.87 4.65 -5.74
C GLY A 134 -3.12 3.82 -6.10
N ASN A 135 -3.11 3.21 -7.26
CA ASN A 135 -4.14 2.28 -7.74
C ASN A 135 -3.75 0.84 -7.46
#